data_55e315df72703ef19f82a6a6ec5d4a97
#
_entry.id   55e315df72703ef19f82a6a6ec5d4a97
#
_cell.length_a   1.000
_cell.length_b   1.000
_cell.length_c   1.000
_cell.angle_alpha   90.00
_cell.angle_beta   90.00
_cell.angle_gamma   90.00
#
_symmetry.space_group_name_H-M   'P 1'
#
loop_
_entity.id
_entity.type
_entity.pdbx_description
1 polymer ?
#
loop_
_entity_poly.entity_id
_entity_poly.type
_entity_poly.pdbx_seq_one_letter_code
_entity_poly.pdbx_strand_id
1 'polypeptide(L)'
;MKKWYEIARQAMDNQSISQEEMAERMGVTPGAVGHWLNGKREPKIDVINRFLSELGLPILATSLPPHEQGQQNVAPTVQPSRFYRYPVISWVEAGGWNEAVEPYPAGYSDTFELTDYKAKGRAFWLVVRGDSMTATAGQSIPEGMLILVDTGLEPTPGKLVIAKLPESNEATFKKLVEDAGRYFLKPLNPAYPTIPITEDCKLIGVIRQMTMRL
;
A
#
# COMPACT_ATOMS: atom_id res chain seq x y z
N MET A 1 18.49 -19.27 -20.65
CA MET A 1 18.62 -17.92 -20.02
C MET A 1 19.90 -17.27 -20.54
N LYS A 2 19.81 -16.04 -21.08
CA LYS A 2 21.02 -15.29 -21.47
C LYS A 2 21.87 -14.99 -20.22
N LYS A 3 23.18 -15.15 -20.33
CA LYS A 3 24.08 -14.82 -19.22
C LYS A 3 24.20 -13.30 -19.07
N TRP A 4 24.49 -12.81 -17.86
CA TRP A 4 24.52 -11.38 -17.54
C TRP A 4 25.48 -10.59 -18.48
N TYR A 5 26.61 -11.17 -18.83
CA TYR A 5 27.59 -10.52 -19.68
C TYR A 5 27.16 -10.42 -21.16
N GLU A 6 26.26 -11.31 -21.62
CA GLU A 6 25.66 -11.22 -22.96
C GLU A 6 24.70 -10.02 -23.02
N ILE A 7 23.92 -9.84 -21.95
CA ILE A 7 23.00 -8.72 -21.82
C ILE A 7 23.78 -7.40 -21.70
N ALA A 8 24.82 -7.38 -20.87
CA ALA A 8 25.68 -6.23 -20.68
C ALA A 8 26.38 -5.80 -21.98
N ARG A 9 26.93 -6.75 -22.74
CA ARG A 9 27.56 -6.48 -24.04
C ARG A 9 26.58 -5.84 -25.01
N GLN A 10 25.39 -6.42 -25.15
CA GLN A 10 24.36 -5.89 -26.04
C GLN A 10 23.92 -4.46 -25.63
N ALA A 11 23.86 -4.17 -24.35
CA ALA A 11 23.54 -2.83 -23.86
C ALA A 11 24.66 -1.82 -24.13
N MET A 12 25.93 -2.21 -23.95
CA MET A 12 27.08 -1.38 -24.30
C MET A 12 27.10 -1.04 -25.79
N ASP A 13 26.86 -2.04 -26.67
CA ASP A 13 26.79 -1.84 -28.12
C ASP A 13 25.66 -0.87 -28.48
N ASN A 14 24.47 -1.04 -27.90
CA ASN A 14 23.32 -0.16 -28.14
C ASN A 14 23.53 1.28 -27.67
N GLN A 15 24.33 1.48 -26.61
CA GLN A 15 24.63 2.80 -26.04
C GLN A 15 25.96 3.38 -26.57
N SER A 16 26.67 2.66 -27.47
CA SER A 16 27.96 3.03 -28.01
C SER A 16 29.03 3.27 -26.93
N ILE A 17 28.96 2.52 -25.82
CA ILE A 17 29.91 2.61 -24.71
C ILE A 17 31.06 1.64 -24.96
N SER A 18 32.30 2.16 -24.99
CA SER A 18 33.52 1.35 -25.16
C SER A 18 33.92 0.61 -23.87
N GLN A 19 34.81 -0.40 -24.01
CA GLN A 19 35.37 -1.08 -22.82
C GLN A 19 36.23 -0.16 -21.97
N GLU A 20 36.93 0.78 -22.58
CA GLU A 20 37.73 1.80 -21.90
C GLU A 20 36.83 2.72 -21.09
N GLU A 21 35.75 3.23 -21.67
CA GLU A 21 34.80 4.11 -21.00
C GLU A 21 34.09 3.39 -19.84
N MET A 22 33.68 2.15 -20.05
CA MET A 22 33.07 1.35 -18.98
C MET A 22 34.07 1.07 -17.85
N ALA A 23 35.33 0.81 -18.18
CA ALA A 23 36.38 0.60 -17.19
C ALA A 23 36.61 1.85 -16.33
N GLU A 24 36.59 3.04 -16.93
CA GLU A 24 36.68 4.31 -16.22
C GLU A 24 35.51 4.51 -15.25
N ARG A 25 34.28 4.32 -15.70
CA ARG A 25 33.06 4.39 -14.86
C ARG A 25 33.11 3.42 -13.68
N MET A 26 33.65 2.24 -13.91
CA MET A 26 33.74 1.18 -12.90
C MET A 26 34.98 1.33 -12.00
N GLY A 27 35.95 2.17 -12.34
CA GLY A 27 37.21 2.29 -11.63
C GLY A 27 38.09 1.04 -11.73
N VAL A 28 38.11 0.36 -12.89
CA VAL A 28 38.84 -0.87 -13.16
C VAL A 28 39.67 -0.74 -14.45
N THR A 29 40.46 -1.76 -14.79
CA THR A 29 41.22 -1.76 -16.05
C THR A 29 40.32 -2.23 -17.22
N PRO A 30 40.56 -1.73 -18.47
CA PRO A 30 39.85 -2.19 -19.66
C PRO A 30 39.96 -3.71 -19.88
N GLY A 31 41.12 -4.29 -19.56
CA GLY A 31 41.32 -5.73 -19.61
C GLY A 31 40.43 -6.54 -18.65
N ALA A 32 40.12 -5.99 -17.48
CA ALA A 32 39.19 -6.61 -16.55
C ALA A 32 37.77 -6.66 -17.14
N VAL A 33 37.28 -5.54 -17.70
CA VAL A 33 36.02 -5.45 -18.41
C VAL A 33 35.95 -6.44 -19.55
N GLY A 34 36.98 -6.52 -20.38
CA GLY A 34 37.10 -7.47 -21.49
C GLY A 34 37.03 -8.93 -21.02
N HIS A 35 37.68 -9.29 -19.92
CA HIS A 35 37.62 -10.65 -19.36
C HIS A 35 36.21 -11.00 -18.84
N TRP A 36 35.52 -10.04 -18.23
CA TRP A 36 34.16 -10.23 -17.73
C TRP A 36 33.16 -10.42 -18.87
N LEU A 37 33.18 -9.55 -19.86
CA LEU A 37 32.28 -9.63 -21.03
C LEU A 37 32.51 -10.88 -21.88
N ASN A 38 33.73 -11.45 -21.89
CA ASN A 38 34.06 -12.68 -22.59
C ASN A 38 33.84 -13.95 -21.73
N GLY A 39 33.35 -13.79 -20.50
CA GLY A 39 33.10 -14.93 -19.60
C GLY A 39 34.35 -15.66 -19.14
N LYS A 40 35.56 -15.07 -19.36
CA LYS A 40 36.85 -15.65 -18.94
C LYS A 40 37.06 -15.55 -17.42
N ARG A 41 36.47 -14.57 -16.80
CA ARG A 41 36.50 -14.35 -15.34
C ARG A 41 35.16 -13.81 -14.90
N GLU A 42 34.57 -14.42 -13.88
CA GLU A 42 33.32 -13.96 -13.29
C GLU A 42 33.63 -13.03 -12.08
N PRO A 43 33.22 -11.77 -12.11
CA PRO A 43 33.38 -10.88 -10.97
C PRO A 43 32.37 -11.21 -9.86
N LYS A 44 32.59 -10.66 -8.68
CA LYS A 44 31.61 -10.79 -7.57
C LYS A 44 30.27 -10.17 -7.96
N ILE A 45 29.19 -10.66 -7.36
CA ILE A 45 27.82 -10.26 -7.68
C ILE A 45 27.57 -8.75 -7.50
N ASP A 46 28.20 -8.13 -6.50
CA ASP A 46 28.15 -6.69 -6.26
C ASP A 46 28.76 -5.89 -7.41
N VAL A 47 29.88 -6.39 -7.97
CA VAL A 47 30.51 -5.79 -9.15
C VAL A 47 29.66 -5.97 -10.40
N ILE A 48 29.02 -7.15 -10.57
CA ILE A 48 28.05 -7.40 -11.67
C ILE A 48 26.88 -6.43 -11.57
N ASN A 49 26.31 -6.28 -10.38
CA ASN A 49 25.16 -5.40 -10.14
C ASN A 49 25.50 -3.93 -10.40
N ARG A 50 26.69 -3.49 -9.98
CA ARG A 50 27.18 -2.15 -10.29
C ARG A 50 27.35 -1.96 -11.80
N PHE A 51 27.93 -2.94 -12.51
CA PHE A 51 28.09 -2.92 -13.96
C PHE A 51 26.73 -2.80 -14.69
N LEU A 52 25.75 -3.60 -14.28
CA LEU A 52 24.41 -3.54 -14.85
C LEU A 52 23.70 -2.21 -14.55
N SER A 53 23.90 -1.67 -13.35
CA SER A 53 23.36 -0.37 -12.95
C SER A 53 23.91 0.79 -13.80
N GLU A 54 25.19 0.79 -14.11
CA GLU A 54 25.83 1.79 -15.00
C GLU A 54 25.25 1.77 -16.43
N LEU A 55 24.71 0.62 -16.85
CA LEU A 55 24.04 0.46 -18.15
C LEU A 55 22.51 0.66 -18.08
N GLY A 56 21.96 1.02 -16.90
CA GLY A 56 20.52 1.15 -16.69
C GLY A 56 19.76 -0.18 -16.78
N LEU A 57 20.45 -1.31 -16.57
CA LEU A 57 19.86 -2.66 -16.61
C LEU A 57 19.41 -3.12 -15.22
N PRO A 58 18.39 -4.02 -15.14
CA PRO A 58 18.01 -4.63 -13.88
C PRO A 58 19.18 -5.39 -13.24
N ILE A 59 19.38 -5.18 -11.94
CA ILE A 59 20.40 -5.89 -11.14
C ILE A 59 19.96 -7.35 -10.92
N LEU A 60 20.97 -8.24 -10.79
CA LEU A 60 20.74 -9.63 -10.43
C LEU A 60 20.34 -9.72 -8.95
N ALA A 61 19.36 -10.56 -8.62
CA ALA A 61 18.99 -10.80 -7.23
C ALA A 61 20.21 -11.39 -6.47
N THR A 62 20.69 -10.66 -5.46
CA THR A 62 21.70 -11.16 -4.54
C THR A 62 21.07 -12.07 -3.50
N SER A 63 21.31 -13.37 -3.59
CA SER A 63 21.29 -14.19 -2.39
C SER A 63 22.54 -13.85 -1.59
N LEU A 64 22.45 -12.97 -0.61
CA LEU A 64 23.52 -12.72 0.34
C LEU A 64 23.84 -14.02 1.08
N PRO A 65 25.15 -14.42 1.19
CA PRO A 65 25.52 -15.44 2.13
C PRO A 65 25.18 -14.95 3.55
N PRO A 66 24.80 -15.84 4.47
CA PRO A 66 24.46 -15.43 5.83
C PRO A 66 25.71 -14.79 6.46
N HIS A 67 25.65 -13.48 6.69
CA HIS A 67 26.56 -12.82 7.63
C HIS A 67 26.13 -13.28 9.02
N GLU A 68 27.05 -13.97 9.68
CA GLU A 68 26.96 -14.27 11.09
C GLU A 68 26.74 -12.98 11.90
N GLN A 69 25.78 -13.09 12.80
CA GLN A 69 25.61 -12.40 14.06
C GLN A 69 24.96 -11.00 14.07
N GLY A 70 23.84 -11.05 14.58
CA GLY A 70 22.94 -10.07 15.15
C GLY A 70 21.55 -10.64 15.00
N GLN A 71 20.94 -11.09 16.08
CA GLN A 71 19.54 -11.50 16.09
C GLN A 71 18.69 -10.37 15.50
N GLN A 72 18.57 -10.34 14.18
CA GLN A 72 17.58 -9.52 13.52
C GLN A 72 16.27 -10.28 13.59
N ASN A 73 15.40 -9.83 14.46
CA ASN A 73 14.01 -10.31 14.57
C ASN A 73 13.16 -9.92 13.35
N VAL A 74 13.79 -9.59 12.20
CA VAL A 74 13.10 -9.15 10.98
C VAL A 74 13.59 -9.99 9.82
N ALA A 75 12.72 -10.88 9.31
CA ALA A 75 12.96 -11.56 8.04
C ALA A 75 12.94 -10.54 6.88
N PRO A 76 13.82 -10.68 5.86
CA PRO A 76 13.73 -9.84 4.67
C PRO A 76 12.38 -10.06 3.99
N THR A 77 11.52 -9.07 4.10
CA THR A 77 10.19 -9.08 3.48
C THR A 77 10.32 -8.65 2.04
N VAL A 78 9.77 -9.45 1.13
CA VAL A 78 9.57 -9.02 -0.25
C VAL A 78 8.64 -7.80 -0.22
N GLN A 79 9.16 -6.64 -0.59
CA GLN A 79 8.33 -5.45 -0.68
C GLN A 79 7.20 -5.68 -1.68
N PRO A 80 5.94 -5.34 -1.37
CA PRO A 80 4.85 -5.49 -2.30
C PRO A 80 5.15 -4.67 -3.57
N SER A 81 5.11 -5.34 -4.73
CA SER A 81 5.46 -4.74 -6.01
C SER A 81 4.38 -3.80 -6.56
N ARG A 82 3.26 -3.62 -5.86
CA ARG A 82 2.13 -2.79 -6.30
C ARG A 82 1.55 -2.02 -5.12
N PHE A 83 1.49 -0.69 -5.30
CA PHE A 83 0.75 0.20 -4.44
C PHE A 83 -0.50 0.70 -5.17
N TYR A 84 -1.58 0.85 -4.41
CA TYR A 84 -2.83 1.44 -4.86
C TYR A 84 -2.97 2.81 -4.21
N ARG A 85 -3.61 3.72 -4.90
CA ARG A 85 -3.80 5.10 -4.47
C ARG A 85 -5.29 5.39 -4.38
N TYR A 86 -5.75 5.77 -3.18
CA TYR A 86 -7.15 6.13 -2.94
C TYR A 86 -7.24 7.54 -2.38
N PRO A 87 -8.31 8.30 -2.74
CA PRO A 87 -8.49 9.66 -2.25
C PRO A 87 -8.80 9.68 -0.75
N VAL A 88 -8.38 10.76 -0.08
CA VAL A 88 -8.87 11.12 1.26
C VAL A 88 -10.05 12.05 1.08
N ILE A 89 -11.23 11.68 1.59
CA ILE A 89 -12.46 12.44 1.40
C ILE A 89 -13.04 12.91 2.73
N SER A 90 -14.00 13.84 2.65
CA SER A 90 -14.74 14.31 3.82
C SER A 90 -15.87 13.35 4.23
N TRP A 91 -16.37 13.48 5.45
CA TRP A 91 -17.51 12.70 5.95
C TRP A 91 -18.82 13.00 5.21
N VAL A 92 -18.99 14.21 4.70
CA VAL A 92 -20.15 14.61 3.87
C VAL A 92 -20.07 13.91 2.51
N GLU A 93 -18.91 13.92 1.86
CA GLU A 93 -18.69 13.22 0.59
C GLU A 93 -18.90 11.71 0.75
N ALA A 94 -18.43 11.13 1.86
CA ALA A 94 -18.67 9.73 2.16
C ALA A 94 -20.17 9.43 2.34
N GLY A 95 -20.93 10.34 2.94
CA GLY A 95 -22.41 10.23 3.06
C GLY A 95 -23.13 10.21 1.70
N GLY A 96 -22.63 10.93 0.71
CA GLY A 96 -23.14 10.98 -0.67
C GLY A 96 -22.56 9.92 -1.60
N TRP A 97 -21.64 9.07 -1.15
CA TRP A 97 -20.82 8.21 -1.97
C TRP A 97 -21.56 7.27 -2.90
N ASN A 98 -22.66 6.69 -2.46
CA ASN A 98 -23.48 5.76 -3.24
C ASN A 98 -24.30 6.44 -4.35
N GLU A 99 -24.40 7.75 -4.33
CA GLU A 99 -25.16 8.56 -5.29
C GLU A 99 -24.27 9.07 -6.46
N ALA A 100 -22.93 8.96 -6.33
CA ALA A 100 -22.00 9.40 -7.34
C ALA A 100 -21.91 8.42 -8.53
N VAL A 101 -22.22 8.90 -9.73
CA VAL A 101 -22.23 8.11 -10.98
C VAL A 101 -20.80 7.82 -11.47
N GLU A 102 -19.82 8.69 -11.21
CA GLU A 102 -18.43 8.53 -11.65
C GLU A 102 -17.49 8.21 -10.50
N PRO A 103 -16.57 7.24 -10.68
CA PRO A 103 -15.53 6.97 -9.71
C PRO A 103 -14.46 8.08 -9.82
N TYR A 104 -14.41 9.00 -8.88
CA TYR A 104 -13.40 10.06 -8.78
C TYR A 104 -13.43 11.07 -9.95
N PRO A 105 -14.42 11.98 -10.06
CA PRO A 105 -14.35 13.07 -11.02
C PRO A 105 -13.04 13.84 -10.84
N ALA A 106 -12.48 14.35 -11.93
CA ALA A 106 -11.26 15.15 -11.89
C ALA A 106 -11.40 16.32 -10.89
N GLY A 107 -10.50 16.41 -9.92
CA GLY A 107 -10.56 17.40 -8.83
C GLY A 107 -11.36 16.98 -7.60
N TYR A 108 -11.79 15.71 -7.50
CA TYR A 108 -12.59 15.21 -6.38
C TYR A 108 -11.85 15.24 -5.03
N SER A 109 -10.55 15.09 -5.03
CA SER A 109 -9.70 15.24 -3.84
C SER A 109 -8.29 15.68 -4.24
N ASP A 110 -7.74 16.63 -3.49
CA ASP A 110 -6.34 17.05 -3.63
C ASP A 110 -5.37 16.15 -2.86
N THR A 111 -5.89 15.30 -1.97
CA THR A 111 -5.10 14.42 -1.09
C THR A 111 -5.39 12.96 -1.36
N PHE A 112 -4.31 12.18 -1.53
CA PHE A 112 -4.38 10.74 -1.75
C PHE A 112 -3.42 10.01 -0.83
N GLU A 113 -3.78 8.80 -0.44
CA GLU A 113 -2.94 7.90 0.36
C GLU A 113 -2.65 6.61 -0.38
N LEU A 114 -1.43 6.11 -0.15
CA LEU A 114 -0.96 4.84 -0.71
C LEU A 114 -1.24 3.69 0.24
N THR A 115 -1.54 2.53 -0.34
CA THR A 115 -1.72 1.26 0.38
C THR A 115 -1.32 0.10 -0.52
N ASP A 116 -0.93 -1.02 0.07
CA ASP A 116 -0.73 -2.31 -0.60
C ASP A 116 -2.05 -3.07 -0.82
N TYR A 117 -3.14 -2.58 -0.24
CA TYR A 117 -4.45 -3.18 -0.37
C TYR A 117 -5.14 -2.83 -1.69
N LYS A 118 -5.47 -3.86 -2.49
CA LYS A 118 -6.33 -3.74 -3.66
C LYS A 118 -7.80 -3.86 -3.24
N ALA A 119 -8.55 -2.80 -3.37
CA ALA A 119 -9.97 -2.80 -3.05
C ALA A 119 -10.77 -3.69 -4.03
N LYS A 120 -11.85 -4.29 -3.53
CA LYS A 120 -12.81 -5.07 -4.33
C LYS A 120 -13.83 -4.20 -5.04
N GLY A 121 -14.12 -3.03 -4.47
CA GLY A 121 -14.96 -2.01 -5.07
C GLY A 121 -14.25 -0.67 -5.10
N ARG A 122 -15.04 0.41 -5.09
CA ARG A 122 -14.49 1.75 -4.87
C ARG A 122 -13.94 1.84 -3.46
N ALA A 123 -12.84 2.57 -3.27
CA ALA A 123 -12.25 2.76 -1.95
C ALA A 123 -11.80 4.19 -1.73
N PHE A 124 -11.83 4.62 -0.49
CA PHE A 124 -11.40 5.96 -0.07
C PHE A 124 -10.90 5.95 1.36
N TRP A 125 -10.15 6.96 1.72
CA TRP A 125 -9.70 7.19 3.07
C TRP A 125 -10.56 8.25 3.76
N LEU A 126 -10.78 8.07 5.06
CA LEU A 126 -11.38 9.06 5.96
C LEU A 126 -10.44 9.31 7.13
N VAL A 127 -10.38 10.56 7.57
CA VAL A 127 -9.77 10.92 8.87
C VAL A 127 -10.82 10.76 9.95
N VAL A 128 -10.54 9.94 10.96
CA VAL A 128 -11.45 9.72 12.10
C VAL A 128 -11.65 11.03 12.86
N ARG A 129 -12.92 11.35 13.14
CA ARG A 129 -13.33 12.52 13.92
C ARG A 129 -14.03 12.10 15.18
N GLY A 130 -13.73 12.81 16.28
CA GLY A 130 -14.29 12.55 17.59
C GLY A 130 -13.84 11.23 18.20
N ASP A 131 -14.38 10.90 19.35
CA ASP A 131 -13.94 9.80 20.21
C ASP A 131 -14.92 8.63 20.31
N SER A 132 -15.98 8.60 19.49
CA SER A 132 -16.98 7.53 19.54
C SER A 132 -16.41 6.13 19.25
N MET A 133 -15.24 6.06 18.64
CA MET A 133 -14.54 4.81 18.36
C MET A 133 -13.26 4.65 19.19
N THR A 134 -13.06 5.48 20.21
CA THR A 134 -11.97 5.41 21.18
C THR A 134 -12.42 4.60 22.39
N ALA A 135 -11.87 3.39 22.52
CA ALA A 135 -12.21 2.49 23.64
C ALA A 135 -11.11 2.51 24.71
N THR A 136 -11.52 2.27 25.97
CA THR A 136 -10.61 2.14 27.11
C THR A 136 -9.95 0.75 27.20
N ALA A 137 -10.53 -0.24 26.51
CA ALA A 137 -10.00 -1.60 26.45
C ALA A 137 -10.32 -2.25 25.11
N GLY A 138 -9.44 -3.13 24.64
CA GLY A 138 -9.57 -3.82 23.37
C GLY A 138 -9.22 -2.97 22.16
N GLN A 139 -9.98 -3.12 21.08
CA GLN A 139 -9.78 -2.35 19.85
C GLN A 139 -10.22 -0.90 20.05
N SER A 140 -9.31 0.03 19.84
CA SER A 140 -9.54 1.48 19.96
C SER A 140 -9.05 2.19 18.71
N ILE A 141 -9.85 3.15 18.22
CA ILE A 141 -9.55 3.91 17.00
C ILE A 141 -9.75 5.39 17.34
N PRO A 142 -8.67 6.05 17.78
CA PRO A 142 -8.73 7.44 18.19
C PRO A 142 -8.90 8.40 17.01
N GLU A 143 -9.30 9.60 17.33
CA GLU A 143 -9.35 10.73 16.40
C GLU A 143 -8.01 10.95 15.69
N GLY A 144 -8.04 11.39 14.44
CA GLY A 144 -6.86 11.64 13.62
C GLY A 144 -6.32 10.43 12.86
N MET A 145 -6.76 9.21 13.19
CA MET A 145 -6.40 8.04 12.38
C MET A 145 -7.02 8.10 10.98
N LEU A 146 -6.28 7.62 9.99
CA LEU A 146 -6.80 7.35 8.65
C LEU A 146 -7.39 5.94 8.60
N ILE A 147 -8.58 5.80 8.06
CA ILE A 147 -9.27 4.53 7.83
C ILE A 147 -9.57 4.34 6.36
N LEU A 148 -9.20 3.18 5.80
CA LEU A 148 -9.49 2.80 4.42
C LEU A 148 -10.81 2.06 4.34
N VAL A 149 -11.74 2.61 3.58
CA VAL A 149 -13.07 2.08 3.32
C VAL A 149 -13.09 1.38 1.97
N ASP A 150 -13.59 0.16 1.91
CA ASP A 150 -13.85 -0.57 0.66
C ASP A 150 -15.36 -0.81 0.52
N THR A 151 -15.95 -0.23 -0.51
CA THR A 151 -17.40 -0.34 -0.77
C THR A 151 -17.81 -1.63 -1.51
N GLY A 152 -16.82 -2.40 -1.99
CA GLY A 152 -17.08 -3.70 -2.62
C GLY A 152 -17.07 -4.88 -1.66
N LEU A 153 -16.94 -4.62 -0.36
CA LEU A 153 -17.00 -5.64 0.67
C LEU A 153 -18.40 -5.68 1.29
N GLU A 154 -18.88 -6.89 1.54
CA GLU A 154 -20.14 -7.11 2.24
C GLU A 154 -20.00 -6.77 3.73
N PRO A 155 -20.84 -5.85 4.26
CA PRO A 155 -20.88 -5.55 5.67
C PRO A 155 -21.51 -6.71 6.45
N THR A 156 -20.71 -7.39 7.26
CA THR A 156 -21.17 -8.49 8.13
C THR A 156 -20.98 -8.15 9.60
N PRO A 157 -21.76 -8.72 10.52
CA PRO A 157 -21.60 -8.51 11.96
C PRO A 157 -20.16 -8.72 12.43
N GLY A 158 -19.72 -7.87 13.33
CA GLY A 158 -18.33 -7.83 13.82
C GLY A 158 -17.39 -6.92 13.03
N LYS A 159 -17.76 -6.49 11.82
CA LYS A 159 -16.95 -5.57 11.00
C LYS A 159 -17.13 -4.12 11.42
N LEU A 160 -16.06 -3.35 11.18
CA LEU A 160 -16.10 -1.89 11.26
C LEU A 160 -16.65 -1.36 9.94
N VAL A 161 -17.62 -0.48 9.99
CA VAL A 161 -18.37 -0.02 8.83
C VAL A 161 -18.54 1.49 8.82
N ILE A 162 -18.66 2.04 7.62
CA ILE A 162 -19.19 3.39 7.40
C ILE A 162 -20.65 3.28 6.99
N ALA A 163 -21.50 4.05 7.65
CA ALA A 163 -22.93 4.08 7.38
C ALA A 163 -23.45 5.52 7.28
N LYS A 164 -24.51 5.72 6.52
CA LYS A 164 -25.30 6.96 6.47
C LYS A 164 -26.62 6.74 7.19
N LEU A 165 -26.91 7.61 8.14
CA LEU A 165 -28.20 7.65 8.84
C LEU A 165 -29.18 8.52 8.05
N PRO A 166 -30.49 8.24 8.09
CA PRO A 166 -31.49 8.96 7.29
C PRO A 166 -31.56 10.46 7.62
N GLU A 167 -31.31 10.82 8.88
CA GLU A 167 -31.38 12.20 9.35
C GLU A 167 -30.05 12.97 9.25
N SER A 168 -29.01 12.34 8.70
CA SER A 168 -27.68 12.92 8.62
C SER A 168 -27.19 13.04 7.17
N ASN A 169 -26.60 14.18 6.82
CA ASN A 169 -25.90 14.34 5.56
C ASN A 169 -24.48 13.77 5.62
N GLU A 170 -23.97 13.49 6.82
CA GLU A 170 -22.64 12.94 7.04
C GLU A 170 -22.70 11.44 7.30
N ALA A 171 -21.65 10.74 6.87
CA ALA A 171 -21.45 9.35 7.24
C ALA A 171 -21.04 9.21 8.71
N THR A 172 -21.27 8.04 9.28
CA THR A 172 -20.83 7.68 10.64
C THR A 172 -19.98 6.42 10.63
N PHE A 173 -19.06 6.33 11.58
CA PHE A 173 -18.14 5.20 11.74
C PHE A 173 -18.51 4.39 12.98
N LYS A 174 -18.86 3.11 12.81
CA LYS A 174 -19.29 2.23 13.91
C LYS A 174 -18.88 0.78 13.65
N LYS A 175 -19.06 -0.07 14.64
CA LYS A 175 -19.00 -1.52 14.51
C LYS A 175 -20.41 -2.05 14.21
N LEU A 176 -20.56 -2.85 13.16
CA LEU A 176 -21.79 -3.55 12.88
C LEU A 176 -21.92 -4.73 13.84
N VAL A 177 -23.02 -4.83 14.53
CA VAL A 177 -23.33 -5.94 15.43
C VAL A 177 -24.73 -6.44 15.16
N GLU A 178 -24.97 -7.72 15.48
CA GLU A 178 -26.29 -8.36 15.42
C GLU A 178 -26.66 -8.85 16.81
N ASP A 179 -27.88 -8.60 17.18
CA ASP A 179 -28.48 -9.11 18.41
C ASP A 179 -29.97 -9.47 18.16
N ALA A 180 -30.35 -10.69 18.52
CA ALA A 180 -31.69 -11.23 18.34
C ALA A 180 -32.26 -11.01 16.92
N GLY A 181 -31.43 -11.20 15.89
CA GLY A 181 -31.82 -11.02 14.48
C GLY A 181 -31.98 -9.56 14.03
N ARG A 182 -31.53 -8.60 14.84
CA ARG A 182 -31.52 -7.16 14.51
C ARG A 182 -30.13 -6.65 14.41
N TYR A 183 -29.92 -5.72 13.50
CA TYR A 183 -28.62 -5.10 13.28
C TYR A 183 -28.51 -3.74 13.96
N PHE A 184 -27.34 -3.46 14.49
CA PHE A 184 -27.05 -2.21 15.20
C PHE A 184 -25.66 -1.67 14.80
N LEU A 185 -25.52 -0.36 14.84
CA LEU A 185 -24.26 0.37 14.74
C LEU A 185 -23.77 0.67 16.16
N LYS A 186 -22.78 -0.09 16.62
CA LYS A 186 -22.24 0.03 17.99
C LYS A 186 -20.96 0.85 17.98
N PRO A 187 -20.86 1.94 18.78
CA PRO A 187 -19.61 2.62 19.03
C PRO A 187 -18.64 1.72 19.83
N LEU A 188 -17.35 1.94 19.72
CA LEU A 188 -16.35 1.29 20.58
C LEU A 188 -16.24 2.00 21.94
N ASN A 189 -16.56 3.30 21.99
CA ASN A 189 -16.65 4.07 23.23
C ASN A 189 -18.02 3.81 23.88
N PRO A 190 -18.08 3.21 25.09
CA PRO A 190 -19.36 2.90 25.75
C PRO A 190 -20.14 4.12 26.22
N ALA A 191 -19.55 5.32 26.22
CA ALA A 191 -20.25 6.56 26.52
C ALA A 191 -21.25 6.99 25.44
N TYR A 192 -21.14 6.40 24.24
CA TYR A 192 -22.03 6.70 23.12
C TYR A 192 -23.12 5.62 22.95
N PRO A 193 -24.32 6.01 22.53
CA PRO A 193 -25.43 5.08 22.37
C PRO A 193 -25.21 4.16 21.13
N THR A 194 -25.71 2.94 21.23
CA THR A 194 -25.86 2.03 20.11
C THR A 194 -27.06 2.46 19.26
N ILE A 195 -26.92 2.48 17.94
CA ILE A 195 -27.93 2.97 16.99
C ILE A 195 -28.54 1.75 16.27
N PRO A 196 -29.85 1.54 16.32
CA PRO A 196 -30.48 0.48 15.53
C PRO A 196 -30.43 0.82 14.04
N ILE A 197 -30.21 -0.19 13.20
CA ILE A 197 -30.26 -0.05 11.75
C ILE A 197 -31.72 -0.17 11.32
N THR A 198 -32.22 0.87 10.65
CA THR A 198 -33.53 0.93 10.00
C THR A 198 -33.38 0.71 8.48
N GLU A 199 -34.51 0.54 7.77
CA GLU A 199 -34.51 0.36 6.31
C GLU A 199 -33.88 1.53 5.56
N ASP A 200 -33.94 2.73 6.11
CA ASP A 200 -33.35 3.95 5.51
C ASP A 200 -31.84 4.12 5.83
N CYS A 201 -31.28 3.30 6.70
CA CYS A 201 -29.87 3.32 7.01
C CYS A 201 -29.08 2.66 5.89
N LYS A 202 -28.14 3.37 5.27
CA LYS A 202 -27.30 2.86 4.19
C LYS A 202 -25.92 2.49 4.72
N LEU A 203 -25.53 1.21 4.59
CA LEU A 203 -24.15 0.77 4.81
C LEU A 203 -23.32 1.10 3.56
N ILE A 204 -22.29 1.94 3.71
CA ILE A 204 -21.50 2.47 2.59
C ILE A 204 -20.33 1.55 2.28
N GLY A 205 -19.63 1.06 3.29
CA GLY A 205 -18.49 0.18 3.09
C GLY A 205 -17.87 -0.33 4.39
N VAL A 206 -16.90 -1.20 4.25
CA VAL A 206 -16.20 -1.90 5.34
C VAL A 206 -14.80 -1.36 5.47
N ILE A 207 -14.33 -1.16 6.71
CA ILE A 207 -12.95 -0.75 6.98
C ILE A 207 -12.00 -1.92 6.76
N ARG A 208 -10.96 -1.68 5.97
CA ARG A 208 -9.92 -2.69 5.67
C ARG A 208 -8.58 -2.40 6.29
N GLN A 209 -8.25 -1.15 6.44
CA GLN A 209 -6.93 -0.74 6.94
C GLN A 209 -7.09 0.51 7.80
N MET A 210 -6.22 0.63 8.78
CA MET A 210 -6.10 1.82 9.62
C MET A 210 -4.63 2.20 9.70
N THR A 211 -4.33 3.48 9.66
CA THR A 211 -2.97 4.01 9.83
C THR A 211 -2.99 5.30 10.62
N MET A 212 -1.93 5.54 11.39
CA MET A 212 -1.71 6.77 12.11
C MET A 212 -0.45 7.42 11.55
N ARG A 213 -0.52 8.72 11.29
CA ARG A 213 0.66 9.55 11.07
C ARG A 213 1.10 10.14 12.41
N LEU A 214 2.35 9.98 12.74
CA LEU A 214 2.99 10.57 13.93
C LEU A 214 3.55 11.94 13.59
#